data_62f43836a70ec728a3ba08e9f47f2aac
#
_entry.id   62f43836a70ec728a3ba08e9f47f2aac
#
_cell.length_a   1.000
_cell.length_b   1.000
_cell.length_c   1.000
_cell.angle_alpha   90.00
_cell.angle_beta   90.00
_cell.angle_gamma   90.00
#
_symmetry.space_group_name_H-M   'P 1'
#
loop_
_entity.id
_entity.type
_entity.pdbx_description
1 polymer ?
#
loop_
_entity_poly.entity_id
_entity_poly.type
_entity_poly.pdbx_seq_one_letter_code
_entity_poly.pdbx_strand_id
1 'polypeptide(L)'
;GAVGFDSARLIVREMADTLSLDLVAKGVKAGHMGLMVGYDTASLDPKRLGECGTPELKAMAERAIAEYSGPVTLDRYGRRVPKPAIGSIGLGDHTSSTTRICDAVDELFCRIVDHRLLVRRLNVVASDLQTVEQLAERNAAANYVQPDLFSDMQEVSNGSDSNDCSDNVDNNARSSYTDDMQVVDEISEQHVQQTILDIKRKFGKNAVIKGMDMFADATGQQRNRQIGGHAA
;
A
#
# COMPACT_ATOMS: atom_id res chain seq x y z
N GLY A 1 1.09 -14.61 17.86
CA GLY A 1 2.13 -14.11 18.77
C GLY A 1 2.60 -12.72 18.36
N ALA A 2 3.55 -12.15 19.10
CA ALA A 2 4.30 -11.00 18.66
C ALA A 2 5.34 -11.44 17.61
N VAL A 3 5.72 -10.53 16.72
CA VAL A 3 6.69 -10.79 15.64
C VAL A 3 7.71 -9.65 15.56
N GLY A 4 8.87 -9.96 14.97
CA GLY A 4 9.89 -8.94 14.68
C GLY A 4 9.54 -8.07 13.49
N PHE A 5 10.41 -7.09 13.19
CA PHE A 5 10.22 -6.12 12.13
C PHE A 5 10.08 -6.78 10.74
N ASP A 6 10.99 -7.70 10.38
CA ASP A 6 11.00 -8.32 9.05
C ASP A 6 9.77 -9.21 8.81
N SER A 7 9.40 -10.01 9.82
CA SER A 7 8.18 -10.82 9.77
C SER A 7 6.93 -9.95 9.68
N ALA A 8 6.87 -8.84 10.43
CA ALA A 8 5.76 -7.88 10.36
C ALA A 8 5.67 -7.21 8.97
N ARG A 9 6.81 -6.86 8.38
CA ARG A 9 6.90 -6.29 7.02
C ARG A 9 6.36 -7.27 5.98
N LEU A 10 6.76 -8.55 6.06
CA LEU A 10 6.24 -9.60 5.18
C LEU A 10 4.71 -9.70 5.30
N ILE A 11 4.18 -9.77 6.53
CA ILE A 11 2.75 -9.87 6.79
C ILE A 11 1.99 -8.64 6.23
N VAL A 12 2.55 -7.45 6.35
CA VAL A 12 1.95 -6.21 5.78
C VAL A 12 1.88 -6.29 4.26
N ARG A 13 2.92 -6.79 3.59
CA ARG A 13 2.90 -7.00 2.13
C ARG A 13 1.86 -8.03 1.70
N GLU A 14 1.71 -9.15 2.43
CA GLU A 14 0.64 -10.13 2.20
C GLU A 14 -0.76 -9.51 2.37
N MET A 15 -0.93 -8.62 3.37
CA MET A 15 -2.19 -7.93 3.60
C MET A 15 -2.50 -6.94 2.47
N ALA A 16 -1.50 -6.19 2.01
CA ALA A 16 -1.62 -5.25 0.90
C ALA A 16 -1.97 -5.97 -0.41
N ASP A 17 -1.33 -7.11 -0.68
CA ASP A 17 -1.64 -7.97 -1.82
C ASP A 17 -3.10 -8.47 -1.81
N THR A 18 -3.55 -8.97 -0.66
CA THR A 18 -4.94 -9.42 -0.51
C THR A 18 -5.92 -8.26 -0.70
N LEU A 19 -5.60 -7.09 -0.14
CA LEU A 19 -6.44 -5.90 -0.25
C LEU A 19 -6.53 -5.39 -1.69
N SER A 20 -5.44 -5.44 -2.48
CA SER A 20 -5.47 -5.05 -3.90
C SER A 20 -6.41 -5.94 -4.71
N LEU A 21 -6.41 -7.26 -4.46
CA LEU A 21 -7.36 -8.19 -5.07
C LEU A 21 -8.81 -7.91 -4.63
N ASP A 22 -9.03 -7.53 -3.38
CA ASP A 22 -10.37 -7.14 -2.89
C ASP A 22 -10.88 -5.85 -3.57
N LEU A 23 -10.00 -4.89 -3.86
CA LEU A 23 -10.34 -3.68 -4.63
C LEU A 23 -10.79 -4.05 -6.06
N VAL A 24 -10.03 -4.90 -6.74
CA VAL A 24 -10.38 -5.39 -8.08
C VAL A 24 -11.72 -6.15 -8.06
N ALA A 25 -11.91 -7.04 -7.09
CA ALA A 25 -13.16 -7.79 -6.94
C ALA A 25 -14.39 -6.90 -6.73
N LYS A 26 -14.21 -5.71 -6.15
CA LYS A 26 -15.26 -4.71 -5.90
C LYS A 26 -15.38 -3.66 -7.01
N GLY A 27 -14.51 -3.69 -8.02
CA GLY A 27 -14.49 -2.70 -9.10
C GLY A 27 -14.15 -1.28 -8.63
N VAL A 28 -13.32 -1.15 -7.59
CA VAL A 28 -12.90 0.15 -7.04
C VAL A 28 -11.38 0.31 -7.06
N LYS A 29 -10.94 1.56 -7.15
CA LYS A 29 -9.54 1.97 -7.05
C LYS A 29 -9.34 2.84 -5.81
N ALA A 30 -8.18 2.78 -5.18
CA ALA A 30 -7.83 3.55 -3.99
C ALA A 30 -6.89 4.71 -4.34
N GLY A 31 -7.08 5.87 -3.72
CA GLY A 31 -6.17 7.02 -3.82
C GLY A 31 -5.12 7.04 -2.69
N HIS A 32 -5.41 6.42 -1.55
CA HIS A 32 -4.51 6.42 -0.39
C HIS A 32 -4.48 5.07 0.31
N MET A 33 -3.32 4.73 0.88
CA MET A 33 -3.14 3.60 1.79
C MET A 33 -2.82 4.08 3.20
N GLY A 34 -3.48 3.48 4.20
CA GLY A 34 -3.24 3.71 5.61
C GLY A 34 -2.65 2.47 6.28
N LEU A 35 -1.76 2.69 7.24
CA LEU A 35 -1.15 1.62 8.04
C LEU A 35 -1.20 1.99 9.53
N MET A 36 -1.63 1.04 10.35
CA MET A 36 -1.53 1.12 11.81
C MET A 36 -0.81 -0.12 12.34
N VAL A 37 0.25 0.12 13.11
CA VAL A 37 1.07 -0.93 13.73
C VAL A 37 1.04 -0.76 15.23
N GLY A 38 0.49 -1.75 15.92
CA GLY A 38 0.48 -1.83 17.39
C GLY A 38 1.59 -2.73 17.87
N TYR A 39 2.31 -2.26 18.88
CA TYR A 39 3.43 -2.97 19.48
C TYR A 39 3.01 -3.88 20.63
N ASP A 40 3.86 -4.84 20.97
CA ASP A 40 3.64 -5.77 22.08
C ASP A 40 4.10 -5.16 23.41
N THR A 41 3.37 -5.49 24.46
CA THR A 41 3.72 -5.09 25.86
C THR A 41 5.06 -5.63 26.30
N ALA A 42 5.52 -6.77 25.78
CA ALA A 42 6.82 -7.36 26.09
C ALA A 42 8.00 -6.43 25.73
N SER A 43 7.79 -5.48 24.80
CA SER A 43 8.80 -4.45 24.49
C SER A 43 9.06 -3.47 25.64
N LEU A 44 8.21 -3.43 26.68
CA LEU A 44 8.36 -2.50 27.81
C LEU A 44 8.23 -3.20 29.19
N ASP A 45 7.81 -4.46 29.25
CA ASP A 45 7.55 -5.16 30.50
C ASP A 45 8.42 -6.42 30.63
N PRO A 46 9.46 -6.40 31.52
CA PRO A 46 10.33 -7.56 31.75
C PRO A 46 9.59 -8.83 32.15
N LYS A 47 8.44 -8.70 32.81
CA LYS A 47 7.64 -9.85 33.27
C LYS A 47 7.05 -10.65 32.11
N ARG A 48 6.97 -10.05 30.93
CA ARG A 48 6.39 -10.65 29.73
C ARG A 48 7.41 -11.26 28.77
N LEU A 49 8.69 -11.19 29.08
CA LEU A 49 9.75 -11.81 28.25
C LEU A 49 9.56 -13.32 28.07
N GLY A 50 8.91 -14.01 29.02
CA GLY A 50 8.56 -15.42 28.88
C GLY A 50 7.46 -15.72 27.87
N GLU A 51 6.71 -14.70 27.39
CA GLU A 51 5.67 -14.84 26.38
C GLU A 51 6.23 -14.69 24.94
N CYS A 52 7.50 -14.32 24.78
CA CYS A 52 8.18 -14.26 23.50
C CYS A 52 8.38 -15.69 22.97
N GLY A 53 7.90 -15.92 21.74
CA GLY A 53 7.87 -17.26 21.16
C GLY A 53 9.23 -17.85 20.79
N THR A 54 10.26 -17.01 20.57
CA THR A 54 11.61 -17.43 20.19
C THR A 54 12.67 -16.67 20.99
N PRO A 55 13.90 -17.24 21.11
CA PRO A 55 15.01 -16.57 21.79
C PRO A 55 15.36 -15.21 21.14
N GLU A 56 15.25 -15.10 19.84
CA GLU A 56 15.54 -13.87 19.07
C GLU A 56 14.55 -12.77 19.45
N LEU A 57 13.24 -13.07 19.51
CA LEU A 57 12.20 -12.13 19.92
C LEU A 57 12.38 -11.72 21.39
N LYS A 58 12.82 -12.63 22.24
CA LYS A 58 13.15 -12.33 23.65
C LYS A 58 14.33 -11.36 23.74
N ALA A 59 15.41 -11.63 23.03
CA ALA A 59 16.59 -10.73 22.99
C ALA A 59 16.22 -9.35 22.44
N MET A 60 15.35 -9.27 21.44
CA MET A 60 14.82 -8.03 20.90
C MET A 60 14.02 -7.26 21.95
N ALA A 61 13.13 -7.94 22.69
CA ALA A 61 12.37 -7.32 23.78
C ALA A 61 13.26 -6.83 24.91
N GLU A 62 14.28 -7.59 25.31
CA GLU A 62 15.27 -7.19 26.33
C GLU A 62 16.00 -5.89 25.94
N ARG A 63 16.43 -5.78 24.67
CA ARG A 63 17.04 -4.56 24.14
C ARG A 63 16.05 -3.39 24.13
N ALA A 64 14.79 -3.62 23.69
CA ALA A 64 13.76 -2.60 23.70
C ALA A 64 13.50 -2.07 25.11
N ILE A 65 13.42 -2.93 26.13
CA ILE A 65 13.25 -2.53 27.55
C ILE A 65 14.39 -1.63 28.01
N ALA A 66 15.62 -1.94 27.60
CA ALA A 66 16.82 -1.17 28.01
C ALA A 66 16.96 0.16 27.29
N GLU A 67 16.59 0.23 26.00
CA GLU A 67 16.98 1.34 25.12
C GLU A 67 15.81 2.20 24.65
N TYR A 68 14.55 1.73 24.78
CA TYR A 68 13.42 2.47 24.25
C TYR A 68 13.08 3.69 25.09
N SER A 69 13.22 4.86 24.49
CA SER A 69 12.88 6.17 25.09
C SER A 69 11.73 6.87 24.36
N GLY A 70 11.06 6.18 23.44
CA GLY A 70 9.98 6.73 22.64
C GLY A 70 8.66 6.89 23.40
N PRO A 71 7.62 7.41 22.77
CA PRO A 71 6.33 7.66 23.40
C PRO A 71 5.63 6.37 23.81
N VAL A 72 5.06 6.38 25.03
CA VAL A 72 4.34 5.26 25.63
C VAL A 72 2.87 5.64 25.81
N THR A 73 1.98 4.68 25.62
CA THR A 73 0.54 4.82 25.89
C THR A 73 0.05 3.66 26.78
N LEU A 74 -1.18 3.75 27.25
CA LEU A 74 -1.84 2.67 27.96
C LEU A 74 -2.77 1.92 26.99
N ASP A 75 -2.75 0.60 27.07
CA ASP A 75 -3.75 -0.21 26.37
C ASP A 75 -5.09 -0.22 27.15
N ARG A 76 -6.11 -0.90 26.60
CA ARG A 76 -7.44 -1.00 27.24
C ARG A 76 -7.43 -1.67 28.64
N TYR A 77 -6.34 -2.33 28.98
CA TYR A 77 -6.15 -2.99 30.28
C TYR A 77 -5.26 -2.17 31.23
N GLY A 78 -4.93 -0.93 30.88
CA GLY A 78 -4.05 -0.07 31.66
C GLY A 78 -2.57 -0.45 31.63
N ARG A 79 -2.13 -1.31 30.69
CA ARG A 79 -0.74 -1.71 30.57
C ARG A 79 0.02 -0.73 29.69
N ARG A 80 1.28 -0.48 30.05
CA ARG A 80 2.17 0.37 29.25
C ARG A 80 2.55 -0.35 27.94
N VAL A 81 2.34 0.29 26.82
CA VAL A 81 2.74 -0.18 25.49
C VAL A 81 3.39 0.98 24.72
N PRO A 82 4.35 0.73 23.82
CA PRO A 82 4.82 1.75 22.92
C PRO A 82 3.64 2.33 22.12
N LYS A 83 3.65 3.65 21.89
CA LYS A 83 2.60 4.30 21.10
C LYS A 83 2.52 3.66 19.71
N PRO A 84 1.32 3.27 19.24
CA PRO A 84 1.15 2.71 17.92
C PRO A 84 1.68 3.62 16.83
N ALA A 85 2.36 3.05 15.84
CA ALA A 85 2.75 3.76 14.63
C ALA A 85 1.53 3.85 13.68
N ILE A 86 1.17 5.05 13.26
CA ILE A 86 0.04 5.31 12.38
C ILE A 86 0.51 6.26 11.29
N GLY A 87 0.19 5.92 10.04
CA GLY A 87 0.52 6.77 8.91
C GLY A 87 -0.34 6.47 7.69
N SER A 88 -0.24 7.33 6.69
CA SER A 88 -0.85 7.16 5.38
C SER A 88 0.11 7.60 4.29
N ILE A 89 -0.13 7.10 3.09
CA ILE A 89 0.62 7.42 1.87
C ILE A 89 -0.35 7.53 0.71
N GLY A 90 -0.19 8.56 -0.13
CA GLY A 90 -0.91 8.72 -1.38
C GLY A 90 -0.33 7.83 -2.45
N LEU A 91 -1.18 7.32 -3.33
CA LEU A 91 -0.78 6.49 -4.46
C LEU A 91 -0.50 7.31 -5.75
N GLY A 92 -0.61 8.65 -5.66
CA GLY A 92 -0.60 9.54 -6.82
C GLY A 92 -1.96 9.51 -7.52
N ASP A 93 -2.17 8.51 -8.38
CA ASP A 93 -3.45 8.25 -9.02
C ASP A 93 -4.22 7.12 -8.34
N HIS A 94 -5.55 7.12 -8.53
CA HIS A 94 -6.38 6.02 -8.05
C HIS A 94 -6.00 4.73 -8.77
N THR A 95 -5.62 3.70 -8.00
CA THR A 95 -5.17 2.43 -8.54
C THR A 95 -5.66 1.24 -7.72
N SER A 96 -5.75 0.08 -8.36
CA SER A 96 -5.88 -1.24 -7.74
C SER A 96 -4.67 -2.14 -8.03
N SER A 97 -3.59 -1.56 -8.61
CA SER A 97 -2.36 -2.29 -8.90
C SER A 97 -1.75 -2.86 -7.62
N THR A 98 -1.53 -4.17 -7.60
CA THR A 98 -0.89 -4.87 -6.49
C THR A 98 0.53 -4.35 -6.27
N THR A 99 1.27 -4.12 -7.35
CA THR A 99 2.66 -3.66 -7.29
C THR A 99 2.73 -2.29 -6.62
N ARG A 100 1.97 -1.30 -7.12
CA ARG A 100 1.95 0.06 -6.56
C ARG A 100 1.49 0.09 -5.11
N ILE A 101 0.43 -0.67 -4.77
CA ILE A 101 -0.10 -0.74 -3.40
C ILE A 101 0.90 -1.39 -2.45
N CYS A 102 1.53 -2.52 -2.84
CA CYS A 102 2.52 -3.19 -2.01
C CYS A 102 3.76 -2.32 -1.78
N ASP A 103 4.26 -1.65 -2.81
CA ASP A 103 5.45 -0.80 -2.69
C ASP A 103 5.18 0.43 -1.84
N ALA A 104 4.03 1.08 -2.01
CA ALA A 104 3.63 2.22 -1.18
C ALA A 104 3.46 1.83 0.30
N VAL A 105 2.83 0.70 0.59
CA VAL A 105 2.63 0.21 1.96
C VAL A 105 3.95 -0.23 2.59
N ASP A 106 4.86 -0.82 1.81
CA ASP A 106 6.20 -1.20 2.25
C ASP A 106 7.06 0.02 2.60
N GLU A 107 7.04 1.05 1.76
CA GLU A 107 7.68 2.34 2.04
C GLU A 107 7.12 2.98 3.31
N LEU A 108 5.79 3.02 3.44
CA LEU A 108 5.13 3.56 4.62
C LEU A 108 5.53 2.79 5.88
N PHE A 109 5.57 1.45 5.82
CA PHE A 109 5.98 0.60 6.94
C PHE A 109 7.40 0.93 7.37
N CYS A 110 8.36 0.95 6.44
CA CYS A 110 9.76 1.28 6.74
C CYS A 110 9.93 2.69 7.33
N ARG A 111 9.09 3.64 6.93
CA ARG A 111 9.14 5.03 7.38
C ARG A 111 8.62 5.22 8.81
N ILE A 112 7.56 4.50 9.21
CA ILE A 112 6.86 4.78 10.48
C ILE A 112 7.15 3.77 11.59
N VAL A 113 7.60 2.55 11.27
CA VAL A 113 7.73 1.45 12.25
C VAL A 113 9.11 1.45 12.89
N ASP A 114 9.14 1.40 14.22
CA ASP A 114 10.41 1.25 14.96
C ASP A 114 10.83 -0.23 14.93
N HIS A 115 11.95 -0.50 14.26
CA HIS A 115 12.52 -1.84 14.06
C HIS A 115 13.01 -2.51 15.36
N ARG A 116 13.12 -1.76 16.47
CA ARG A 116 13.54 -2.28 17.79
C ARG A 116 12.40 -2.91 18.57
N LEU A 117 11.15 -2.69 18.14
CA LEU A 117 9.96 -3.07 18.90
C LEU A 117 9.30 -4.32 18.32
N LEU A 118 8.76 -5.16 19.20
CA LEU A 118 7.93 -6.28 18.78
C LEU A 118 6.56 -5.80 18.32
N VAL A 119 6.14 -6.27 17.15
CA VAL A 119 4.84 -5.96 16.55
C VAL A 119 3.81 -7.00 16.98
N ARG A 120 2.63 -6.53 17.40
CA ARG A 120 1.51 -7.38 17.86
C ARG A 120 0.28 -7.26 16.97
N ARG A 121 0.04 -6.11 16.40
CA ARG A 121 -1.16 -5.82 15.60
C ARG A 121 -0.80 -5.05 14.34
N LEU A 122 -1.36 -5.48 13.24
CA LEU A 122 -1.22 -4.83 11.94
C LEU A 122 -2.61 -4.54 11.38
N ASN A 123 -2.79 -3.37 10.79
CA ASN A 123 -4.00 -3.02 10.08
C ASN A 123 -3.64 -2.19 8.84
N VAL A 124 -4.03 -2.67 7.67
CA VAL A 124 -3.84 -2.00 6.38
C VAL A 124 -5.22 -1.57 5.88
N VAL A 125 -5.34 -0.32 5.45
CA VAL A 125 -6.61 0.28 5.03
C VAL A 125 -6.41 0.99 3.70
N ALA A 126 -7.32 0.76 2.74
CA ALA A 126 -7.45 1.57 1.55
C ALA A 126 -8.50 2.66 1.79
N SER A 127 -8.22 3.87 1.36
CA SER A 127 -9.11 5.02 1.50
C SER A 127 -9.15 5.84 0.21
N ASP A 128 -10.07 6.81 0.14
CA ASP A 128 -10.36 7.54 -1.09
C ASP A 128 -10.68 6.58 -2.24
N LEU A 129 -11.73 5.77 -2.02
CA LEU A 129 -12.17 4.76 -2.98
C LEU A 129 -13.08 5.38 -4.03
N GLN A 130 -12.78 5.13 -5.30
CA GLN A 130 -13.61 5.54 -6.44
C GLN A 130 -13.85 4.36 -7.38
N THR A 131 -15.04 4.31 -7.96
CA THR A 131 -15.33 3.33 -9.01
C THR A 131 -14.68 3.72 -10.33
N VAL A 132 -14.53 2.75 -11.24
CA VAL A 132 -13.98 3.01 -12.57
C VAL A 132 -14.83 4.04 -13.33
N GLU A 133 -16.16 3.99 -13.17
CA GLU A 133 -17.11 4.92 -13.78
C GLU A 133 -16.90 6.35 -13.25
N GLN A 134 -16.80 6.52 -11.93
CA GLN A 134 -16.55 7.83 -11.29
C GLN A 134 -15.22 8.45 -11.74
N LEU A 135 -14.19 7.61 -11.92
CA LEU A 135 -12.89 8.07 -12.44
C LEU A 135 -12.99 8.49 -13.90
N ALA A 136 -13.73 7.74 -14.72
CA ALA A 136 -13.94 8.07 -16.12
C ALA A 136 -14.71 9.40 -16.27
N GLU A 137 -15.76 9.61 -15.48
CA GLU A 137 -16.53 10.86 -15.45
C GLU A 137 -15.66 12.05 -15.03
N ARG A 138 -14.83 11.87 -13.98
CA ARG A 138 -13.93 12.90 -13.49
C ARG A 138 -12.87 13.28 -14.53
N ASN A 139 -12.29 12.29 -15.21
CA ASN A 139 -11.31 12.51 -16.26
C ASN A 139 -11.93 13.17 -17.49
N ALA A 140 -13.15 12.80 -17.87
CA ALA A 140 -13.90 13.46 -18.93
C ALA A 140 -14.20 14.92 -18.59
N ALA A 141 -14.58 15.21 -17.34
CA ALA A 141 -14.81 16.57 -16.87
C ALA A 141 -13.53 17.42 -16.80
N ALA A 142 -12.39 16.80 -16.40
CA ALA A 142 -11.09 17.46 -16.34
C ALA A 142 -10.53 17.77 -17.75
N ASN A 143 -10.82 16.93 -18.75
CA ASN A 143 -10.41 17.10 -20.14
C ASN A 143 -11.37 17.98 -20.94
N TYR A 144 -12.47 18.47 -20.33
CA TYR A 144 -13.34 19.45 -20.98
C TYR A 144 -12.64 20.81 -21.03
N VAL A 145 -11.83 21.00 -22.07
CA VAL A 145 -11.35 22.33 -22.43
C VAL A 145 -12.56 23.10 -22.95
N GLN A 146 -13.04 24.08 -22.19
CA GLN A 146 -14.07 24.98 -22.65
C GLN A 146 -13.57 25.63 -23.94
N PRO A 147 -14.25 25.47 -25.10
CA PRO A 147 -13.82 26.12 -26.33
C PRO A 147 -13.82 27.62 -26.06
N ASP A 148 -12.67 28.25 -26.17
CA ASP A 148 -12.56 29.71 -26.09
C ASP A 148 -13.22 30.29 -27.34
N LEU A 149 -14.35 30.97 -27.13
CA LEU A 149 -15.14 31.60 -28.21
C LEU A 149 -14.34 32.67 -28.98
N PHE A 150 -13.17 33.05 -28.48
CA PHE A 150 -12.36 34.14 -29.05
C PHE A 150 -11.05 33.67 -29.70
N SER A 151 -10.69 32.37 -29.62
CA SER A 151 -9.47 31.88 -30.27
C SER A 151 -9.53 31.89 -31.80
N ASP A 152 -10.73 31.88 -32.40
CA ASP A 152 -10.92 31.93 -33.85
C ASP A 152 -10.80 33.35 -34.47
N MET A 153 -10.62 34.38 -33.63
CA MET A 153 -10.51 35.77 -34.12
C MET A 153 -9.08 36.31 -34.27
N GLN A 154 -8.04 35.50 -33.98
CA GLN A 154 -6.65 35.97 -33.97
C GLN A 154 -5.76 35.53 -35.14
N GLU A 155 -6.29 34.89 -36.14
CA GLU A 155 -5.53 34.53 -37.34
C GLU A 155 -5.77 35.44 -38.56
N VAL A 156 -5.84 36.75 -38.39
CA VAL A 156 -5.67 37.69 -39.50
C VAL A 156 -4.90 38.93 -39.04
N SER A 157 -3.59 38.85 -38.94
CA SER A 157 -2.68 39.91 -39.31
C SER A 157 -1.22 39.60 -38.97
N ASN A 158 -0.42 39.77 -40.02
CA ASN A 158 1.00 40.07 -40.07
C ASN A 158 2.00 38.91 -40.18
N GLY A 159 2.33 38.67 -41.43
CA GLY A 159 3.66 38.19 -41.79
C GLY A 159 4.72 39.23 -41.44
N SER A 160 5.85 38.78 -40.93
CA SER A 160 7.20 39.32 -41.17
C SER A 160 8.21 38.42 -40.48
N ASP A 161 9.20 38.08 -41.28
CA ASP A 161 10.40 37.32 -41.00
C ASP A 161 11.11 37.69 -39.71
N SER A 162 11.56 36.67 -38.94
CA SER A 162 12.94 36.61 -38.43
C SER A 162 13.22 35.22 -37.88
N ASN A 163 14.24 34.59 -38.48
CA ASN A 163 14.96 33.40 -37.97
C ASN A 163 15.54 33.70 -36.60
N ASP A 164 15.16 32.90 -35.62
CA ASP A 164 16.02 32.66 -34.47
C ASP A 164 15.88 31.20 -34.02
N CYS A 165 16.97 30.46 -34.21
CA CYS A 165 17.14 29.09 -33.75
C CYS A 165 17.43 29.12 -32.27
N SER A 166 16.47 28.74 -31.43
CA SER A 166 16.74 28.34 -30.06
C SER A 166 16.16 26.97 -29.82
N ASP A 167 17.08 26.04 -29.54
CA ASP A 167 16.82 24.66 -29.21
C ASP A 167 15.93 24.55 -27.96
N ASN A 168 14.63 24.41 -28.18
CA ASN A 168 13.72 23.88 -27.17
C ASN A 168 13.72 22.38 -27.31
N VAL A 169 14.59 21.72 -26.55
CA VAL A 169 14.58 20.27 -26.34
C VAL A 169 13.22 19.88 -25.74
N ASP A 170 12.46 19.13 -26.51
CA ASP A 170 11.15 18.57 -26.16
C ASP A 170 11.18 17.76 -24.87
N ASN A 171 10.95 18.40 -23.73
CA ASN A 171 10.66 17.72 -22.46
C ASN A 171 9.25 17.11 -22.42
N ASN A 172 8.40 17.39 -23.42
CA ASN A 172 7.02 16.89 -23.44
C ASN A 172 6.91 15.49 -24.07
N ALA A 173 7.85 15.09 -24.94
CA ALA A 173 7.83 13.77 -25.57
C ALA A 173 8.25 12.64 -24.59
N ARG A 174 9.05 12.96 -23.58
CA ARG A 174 9.52 11.96 -22.59
C ARG A 174 8.45 11.61 -21.55
N SER A 175 7.52 12.54 -21.26
CA SER A 175 6.42 12.31 -20.32
C SER A 175 5.35 11.39 -20.92
N SER A 176 5.04 11.49 -22.21
CA SER A 176 4.00 10.68 -22.84
C SER A 176 4.38 9.20 -22.97
N TYR A 177 5.65 8.88 -23.28
CA TYR A 177 6.10 7.49 -23.40
C TYR A 177 6.14 6.73 -22.08
N THR A 178 6.41 7.41 -20.97
CA THR A 178 6.39 6.79 -19.63
C THR A 178 4.96 6.54 -19.13
N ASP A 179 4.03 7.43 -19.45
CA ASP A 179 2.62 7.28 -19.09
C ASP A 179 1.97 6.14 -19.89
N ASP A 180 2.25 6.03 -21.20
CA ASP A 180 1.72 4.95 -22.03
C ASP A 180 2.22 3.57 -21.61
N MET A 181 3.51 3.43 -21.21
CA MET A 181 4.05 2.17 -20.69
C MET A 181 3.42 1.79 -19.34
N GLN A 182 3.20 2.75 -18.44
CA GLN A 182 2.56 2.48 -17.15
C GLN A 182 1.11 2.02 -17.31
N VAL A 183 0.37 2.59 -18.26
CA VAL A 183 -1.02 2.19 -18.55
C VAL A 183 -1.09 0.77 -19.10
N VAL A 184 -0.18 0.37 -19.99
CA VAL A 184 -0.14 -0.99 -20.55
C VAL A 184 0.19 -2.01 -19.47
N ASP A 185 1.13 -1.72 -18.57
CA ASP A 185 1.48 -2.59 -17.45
C ASP A 185 0.32 -2.73 -16.47
N GLU A 186 -0.42 -1.67 -16.17
CA GLU A 186 -1.58 -1.71 -15.27
C GLU A 186 -2.74 -2.53 -15.85
N ILE A 187 -2.99 -2.44 -17.16
CA ILE A 187 -4.01 -3.26 -17.84
C ILE A 187 -3.63 -4.75 -17.81
N SER A 188 -2.37 -5.07 -18.07
CA SER A 188 -1.85 -6.44 -18.00
C SER A 188 -1.97 -7.01 -16.59
N GLU A 189 -1.62 -6.21 -15.58
CA GLU A 189 -1.74 -6.60 -14.18
C GLU A 189 -3.20 -6.84 -13.77
N GLN A 190 -4.14 -6.01 -14.23
CA GLN A 190 -5.58 -6.18 -13.97
C GLN A 190 -6.11 -7.52 -14.53
N HIS A 191 -5.70 -7.91 -15.73
CA HIS A 191 -6.07 -9.21 -16.31
C HIS A 191 -5.56 -10.38 -15.46
N VAL A 192 -4.30 -10.29 -14.99
CA VAL A 192 -3.72 -11.30 -14.10
C VAL A 192 -4.48 -11.36 -12.76
N GLN A 193 -4.77 -10.22 -12.16
CA GLN A 193 -5.54 -10.13 -10.91
C GLN A 193 -6.92 -10.74 -11.06
N GLN A 194 -7.63 -10.44 -12.17
CA GLN A 194 -8.96 -11.01 -12.45
C GLN A 194 -8.88 -12.53 -12.60
N THR A 195 -7.88 -13.04 -13.32
CA THR A 195 -7.65 -14.49 -13.49
C THR A 195 -7.39 -15.16 -12.13
N ILE A 196 -6.57 -14.53 -11.27
CA ILE A 196 -6.31 -15.02 -9.91
C ILE A 196 -7.60 -15.06 -9.09
N LEU A 197 -8.45 -14.04 -9.18
CA LEU A 197 -9.74 -13.99 -8.49
C LEU A 197 -10.67 -15.12 -8.95
N ASP A 198 -10.75 -15.38 -10.24
CA ASP A 198 -11.59 -16.44 -10.81
C ASP A 198 -11.11 -17.84 -10.37
N ILE A 199 -9.80 -18.05 -10.35
CA ILE A 199 -9.22 -19.30 -9.82
C ILE A 199 -9.51 -19.42 -8.31
N LYS A 200 -9.28 -18.36 -7.52
CA LYS A 200 -9.56 -18.39 -6.08
C LYS A 200 -11.04 -18.58 -5.77
N ARG A 201 -11.94 -18.02 -6.58
CA ARG A 201 -13.40 -18.22 -6.46
C ARG A 201 -13.82 -19.66 -6.75
N LYS A 202 -13.21 -20.30 -7.75
CA LYS A 202 -13.53 -21.66 -8.18
C LYS A 202 -12.89 -22.74 -7.30
N PHE A 203 -11.66 -22.56 -6.86
CA PHE A 203 -10.84 -23.58 -6.21
C PHE A 203 -10.46 -23.25 -4.75
N GLY A 204 -10.90 -22.10 -4.24
CA GLY A 204 -10.63 -21.64 -2.86
C GLY A 204 -9.51 -20.61 -2.77
N LYS A 205 -9.49 -19.89 -1.64
CA LYS A 205 -8.60 -18.74 -1.41
C LYS A 205 -7.10 -19.07 -1.52
N ASN A 206 -6.71 -20.31 -1.23
CA ASN A 206 -5.33 -20.79 -1.28
C ASN A 206 -4.98 -21.51 -2.58
N ALA A 207 -5.82 -21.46 -3.61
CA ALA A 207 -5.57 -22.11 -4.90
C ALA A 207 -4.41 -21.48 -5.68
N VAL A 208 -4.16 -20.18 -5.46
CA VAL A 208 -2.99 -19.46 -5.99
C VAL A 208 -2.24 -18.88 -4.81
N ILE A 209 -0.96 -19.24 -4.68
CA ILE A 209 -0.06 -18.82 -3.61
C ILE A 209 1.09 -18.06 -4.27
N LYS A 210 1.43 -16.88 -3.75
CA LYS A 210 2.60 -16.11 -4.19
C LYS A 210 3.86 -16.62 -3.48
N GLY A 211 5.03 -16.37 -4.08
CA GLY A 211 6.31 -16.80 -3.49
C GLY A 211 6.53 -16.25 -2.06
N MET A 212 6.04 -15.04 -1.77
CA MET A 212 6.14 -14.48 -0.42
C MET A 212 5.33 -15.25 0.64
N ASP A 213 4.22 -15.90 0.25
CA ASP A 213 3.40 -16.72 1.16
C ASP A 213 4.06 -18.07 1.51
N MET A 214 5.23 -18.38 0.93
CA MET A 214 5.98 -19.62 1.17
C MET A 214 7.10 -19.43 2.20
N PHE A 215 7.38 -18.22 2.64
CA PHE A 215 8.33 -17.99 3.72
C PHE A 215 7.83 -18.54 5.06
N ALA A 216 8.76 -18.92 5.94
CA ALA A 216 8.43 -19.53 7.24
C ALA A 216 7.55 -18.64 8.12
N ASP A 217 7.72 -17.31 8.02
CA ASP A 217 6.98 -16.31 8.79
C ASP A 217 5.71 -15.82 8.08
N ALA A 218 5.40 -16.35 6.89
CA ALA A 218 4.22 -16.00 6.11
C ALA A 218 2.94 -16.49 6.82
N THR A 219 1.94 -15.63 6.88
CA THR A 219 0.67 -15.92 7.55
C THR A 219 -0.53 -15.93 6.62
N GLY A 220 -0.35 -15.58 5.34
CA GLY A 220 -1.42 -15.43 4.35
C GLY A 220 -2.29 -16.67 4.21
N GLN A 221 -1.68 -17.84 4.07
CA GLN A 221 -2.40 -19.11 3.96
C GLN A 221 -3.19 -19.45 5.23
N GLN A 222 -2.63 -19.18 6.41
CA GLN A 222 -3.29 -19.40 7.68
C GLN A 222 -4.48 -18.44 7.87
N ARG A 223 -4.30 -17.16 7.53
CA ARG A 223 -5.39 -16.15 7.57
C ARG A 223 -6.55 -16.52 6.64
N ASN A 224 -6.27 -17.07 5.47
CA ASN A 224 -7.28 -17.50 4.52
C ASN A 224 -8.15 -18.67 5.02
N ARG A 225 -7.65 -19.46 6.00
CA ARG A 225 -8.39 -20.56 6.65
C ARG A 225 -9.21 -20.11 7.85
N GLN A 226 -9.08 -18.86 8.29
CA GLN A 226 -9.82 -18.34 9.44
C GLN A 226 -11.20 -17.83 9.00
N ILE A 227 -12.21 -18.13 9.80
CA ILE A 227 -13.58 -17.61 9.65
C ILE A 227 -13.86 -16.71 10.85
N GLY A 228 -14.12 -15.42 10.62
CA GLY A 228 -14.41 -14.46 11.69
C GLY A 228 -13.25 -14.25 12.69
N GLY A 229 -11.99 -14.51 12.29
CA GLY A 229 -10.80 -14.37 13.13
C GLY A 229 -10.47 -15.60 13.99
N HIS A 230 -11.22 -16.68 13.85
CA HIS A 230 -10.99 -17.96 14.50
C HIS A 230 -10.57 -19.04 13.48
N ALA A 231 -9.71 -19.98 13.90
CA ALA A 231 -9.43 -21.16 13.07
C ALA A 231 -10.70 -22.01 12.92
N ALA A 232 -10.99 -22.42 11.68
CA ALA A 232 -12.09 -23.32 11.38
C ALA A 232 -11.74 -24.76 11.72
#